data_6141b79d31f8c82efaddb251b7dad4ad
#
_entry.id   6141b79d31f8c82efaddb251b7dad4ad
#
_cell.length_a   1.000
_cell.length_b   1.000
_cell.length_c   1.000
_cell.angle_alpha   90.00
_cell.angle_beta   90.00
_cell.angle_gamma   90.00
#
_symmetry.space_group_name_H-M   'P 1'
#
loop_
_entity.id
_entity.type
_entity.pdbx_description
1 polymer ?
#
loop_
_entity_poly.entity_id
_entity_poly.type
_entity_poly.pdbx_seq_one_letter_code
_entity_poly.pdbx_strand_id
1 'polypeptide(L)'
;FGHEPAVVLHQALGGDVAAHVLAFVYLLFLPISPFSLIVYLVWSRNISYGYWYATAQCLAWALGTVSYYVLPTLGPNFAFPFIYADLDSTGVSSLQDSLYWGRYDVLKSPLNTDSIQSVAGFASLHVGIILTLALVTQYTVRHLWIRVGMWVFFALTVLSTLYFGWHYIADDIAGATIAVIAVWLGALATGQRFDRHGR
;
A
#
# COMPACT_ATOMS: atom_id res chain seq x y z
N PHE A 1 -16.02 13.03 -11.73
CA PHE A 1 -16.10 14.02 -10.65
C PHE A 1 -15.42 15.37 -10.97
N GLY A 2 -14.73 15.54 -12.09
CA GLY A 2 -14.26 16.84 -12.63
C GLY A 2 -13.01 17.45 -11.98
N HIS A 3 -12.49 16.88 -10.88
CA HIS A 3 -11.26 17.31 -10.23
C HIS A 3 -10.37 16.13 -9.91
N GLU A 4 -9.05 16.28 -10.14
CA GLU A 4 -8.05 15.30 -9.69
C GLU A 4 -8.00 15.28 -8.16
N PRO A 5 -8.07 14.10 -7.50
CA PRO A 5 -8.03 13.99 -6.04
C PRO A 5 -6.79 14.65 -5.41
N ALA A 6 -5.65 14.56 -6.08
CA ALA A 6 -4.41 15.19 -5.64
C ALA A 6 -4.56 16.70 -5.51
N VAL A 7 -5.15 17.39 -6.48
CA VAL A 7 -5.36 18.84 -6.45
C VAL A 7 -6.18 19.25 -5.24
N VAL A 8 -7.25 18.51 -4.95
CA VAL A 8 -8.09 18.75 -3.77
C VAL A 8 -7.31 18.56 -2.47
N LEU A 9 -6.49 17.49 -2.41
CA LEU A 9 -5.67 17.22 -1.24
C LEU A 9 -4.56 18.27 -1.05
N HIS A 10 -3.90 18.72 -2.11
CA HIS A 10 -2.89 19.79 -2.04
C HIS A 10 -3.49 21.10 -1.55
N GLN A 11 -4.70 21.45 -2.00
CA GLN A 11 -5.40 22.64 -1.53
C GLN A 11 -5.86 22.54 -0.07
N ALA A 12 -6.30 21.35 0.35
CA ALA A 12 -6.84 21.14 1.69
C ALA A 12 -5.76 20.97 2.78
N LEU A 13 -4.68 20.25 2.46
CA LEU A 13 -3.62 19.89 3.41
C LEU A 13 -2.40 20.83 3.34
N GLY A 14 -2.25 21.59 2.28
CA GLY A 14 -1.05 22.39 2.02
C GLY A 14 0.12 21.53 1.51
N GLY A 15 1.30 22.17 1.33
CA GLY A 15 2.48 21.53 0.75
C GLY A 15 3.44 20.93 1.78
N ASP A 16 4.10 21.77 2.56
CA ASP A 16 5.34 21.46 3.28
C ASP A 16 5.17 20.35 4.35
N VAL A 17 4.45 20.60 5.43
CA VAL A 17 4.32 19.64 6.54
C VAL A 17 3.56 18.38 6.11
N ALA A 18 2.49 18.55 5.33
CA ALA A 18 1.69 17.43 4.85
C ALA A 18 2.51 16.53 3.92
N ALA A 19 3.29 17.09 3.00
CA ALA A 19 4.16 16.34 2.11
C ALA A 19 5.15 15.46 2.89
N HIS A 20 5.83 16.02 3.89
CA HIS A 20 6.81 15.26 4.68
C HIS A 20 6.17 14.17 5.54
N VAL A 21 5.01 14.45 6.19
CA VAL A 21 4.30 13.47 7.00
C VAL A 21 3.77 12.33 6.13
N LEU A 22 3.12 12.65 5.00
CA LEU A 22 2.58 11.63 4.10
C LEU A 22 3.69 10.85 3.38
N ALA A 23 4.84 11.50 3.06
CA ALA A 23 6.01 10.81 2.53
C ALA A 23 6.57 9.78 3.54
N PHE A 24 6.68 10.17 4.81
CA PHE A 24 7.10 9.26 5.87
C PHE A 24 6.14 8.06 5.98
N VAL A 25 4.83 8.30 6.01
CA VAL A 25 3.81 7.23 6.05
C VAL A 25 3.94 6.29 4.86
N TYR A 26 4.11 6.85 3.65
CA TYR A 26 4.27 6.08 2.42
C TYR A 26 5.49 5.16 2.47
N LEU A 27 6.64 5.73 2.82
CA LEU A 27 7.90 4.98 2.89
C LEU A 27 7.93 3.96 4.03
N LEU A 28 7.18 4.19 5.11
CA LEU A 28 7.06 3.26 6.23
C LEU A 28 6.42 1.91 5.83
N PHE A 29 5.71 1.87 4.71
CA PHE A 29 5.20 0.61 4.15
C PHE A 29 6.30 -0.44 3.95
N LEU A 30 7.48 -0.04 3.47
CA LEU A 30 8.58 -0.94 3.16
C LEU A 30 9.08 -1.73 4.39
N PRO A 31 9.41 -1.09 5.53
CA PRO A 31 9.81 -1.82 6.72
C PRO A 31 8.64 -2.45 7.49
N ILE A 32 7.44 -1.85 7.47
CA ILE A 32 6.32 -2.34 8.27
C ILE A 32 5.76 -3.67 7.75
N SER A 33 5.80 -3.89 6.44
CA SER A 33 5.32 -5.12 5.82
C SER A 33 6.07 -6.36 6.31
N PRO A 34 7.40 -6.50 6.17
CA PRO A 34 8.14 -7.64 6.70
C PRO A 34 8.17 -7.67 8.24
N PHE A 35 8.27 -6.51 8.90
CA PHE A 35 8.29 -6.44 10.36
C PHE A 35 6.99 -6.97 10.97
N SER A 36 5.85 -6.66 10.40
CA SER A 36 4.56 -7.16 10.88
C SER A 36 4.44 -8.69 10.76
N LEU A 37 5.02 -9.31 9.73
CA LEU A 37 5.11 -10.76 9.61
C LEU A 37 5.93 -11.36 10.77
N ILE A 38 7.08 -10.75 11.09
CA ILE A 38 7.90 -11.18 12.24
C ILE A 38 7.10 -11.08 13.54
N VAL A 39 6.40 -9.95 13.75
CA VAL A 39 5.56 -9.75 14.94
C VAL A 39 4.50 -10.84 15.07
N TYR A 40 3.80 -11.16 14.00
CA TYR A 40 2.74 -12.16 14.02
C TYR A 40 3.26 -13.61 14.13
N LEU A 41 4.38 -13.94 13.49
CA LEU A 41 4.91 -15.30 13.49
C LEU A 41 5.76 -15.63 14.71
N VAL A 42 6.47 -14.62 15.27
CA VAL A 42 7.43 -14.84 16.36
C VAL A 42 6.87 -14.43 17.72
N TRP A 43 6.19 -13.27 17.79
CA TRP A 43 5.72 -12.70 19.07
C TRP A 43 4.25 -12.88 19.36
N SER A 44 3.47 -13.43 18.43
CA SER A 44 2.08 -13.75 18.70
C SER A 44 1.96 -14.90 19.71
N ARG A 45 1.14 -14.70 20.73
CA ARG A 45 0.82 -15.80 21.68
C ARG A 45 0.06 -16.95 21.03
N ASN A 46 -0.64 -16.70 19.97
CA ASN A 46 -1.38 -17.69 19.19
C ASN A 46 -0.82 -17.75 17.76
N ILE A 47 -0.01 -18.76 17.51
CA ILE A 47 0.64 -18.94 16.21
C ILE A 47 -0.37 -19.09 15.05
N SER A 48 -1.60 -19.54 15.33
CA SER A 48 -2.64 -19.63 14.31
C SER A 48 -2.99 -18.27 13.70
N TYR A 49 -2.89 -17.18 14.48
CA TYR A 49 -3.04 -15.82 13.96
C TYR A 49 -1.88 -15.43 13.05
N GLY A 50 -0.67 -15.88 13.39
CA GLY A 50 0.50 -15.73 12.52
C GLY A 50 0.31 -16.41 11.17
N TYR A 51 -0.17 -17.64 11.17
CA TYR A 51 -0.48 -18.38 9.93
C TYR A 51 -1.58 -17.69 9.12
N TRP A 52 -2.66 -17.23 9.76
CA TRP A 52 -3.69 -16.46 9.08
C TRP A 52 -3.12 -15.22 8.42
N TYR A 53 -2.36 -14.41 9.19
CA TYR A 53 -1.78 -13.18 8.68
C TYR A 53 -0.80 -13.45 7.53
N ALA A 54 0.12 -14.40 7.69
CA ALA A 54 1.09 -14.75 6.64
C ALA A 54 0.40 -15.25 5.37
N THR A 55 -0.61 -16.12 5.49
CA THR A 55 -1.39 -16.60 4.34
C THR A 55 -2.12 -15.44 3.65
N ALA A 56 -2.78 -14.56 4.40
CA ALA A 56 -3.46 -13.39 3.86
C ALA A 56 -2.47 -12.44 3.15
N GLN A 57 -1.30 -12.20 3.72
CA GLN A 57 -0.26 -11.38 3.08
C GLN A 57 0.25 -12.01 1.77
N CYS A 58 0.56 -13.30 1.77
CA CYS A 58 0.98 -13.98 0.54
C CYS A 58 -0.09 -13.92 -0.55
N LEU A 59 -1.36 -14.10 -0.19
CA LEU A 59 -2.47 -13.97 -1.14
C LEU A 59 -2.62 -12.53 -1.66
N ALA A 60 -2.52 -11.53 -0.78
CA ALA A 60 -2.59 -10.13 -1.18
C ALA A 60 -1.46 -9.75 -2.16
N TRP A 61 -0.23 -10.17 -1.87
CA TRP A 61 0.90 -9.98 -2.78
C TRP A 61 0.70 -10.71 -4.11
N ALA A 62 0.25 -11.97 -4.09
CA ALA A 62 0.03 -12.75 -5.31
C ALA A 62 -1.07 -12.15 -6.18
N LEU A 63 -2.23 -11.82 -5.58
CA LEU A 63 -3.36 -11.22 -6.31
C LEU A 63 -3.01 -9.82 -6.84
N GLY A 64 -2.31 -9.00 -6.05
CA GLY A 64 -1.83 -7.70 -6.48
C GLY A 64 -0.84 -7.80 -7.64
N THR A 65 0.12 -8.73 -7.55
CA THR A 65 1.06 -8.97 -8.67
C THR A 65 0.33 -9.43 -9.93
N VAL A 66 -0.63 -10.34 -9.81
CA VAL A 66 -1.45 -10.78 -10.97
C VAL A 66 -2.19 -9.59 -11.58
N SER A 67 -2.74 -8.68 -10.77
CA SER A 67 -3.45 -7.51 -11.28
C SER A 67 -2.56 -6.60 -12.13
N TYR A 68 -1.27 -6.49 -11.85
CA TYR A 68 -0.31 -5.72 -12.65
C TYR A 68 -0.13 -6.27 -14.08
N TYR A 69 -0.23 -7.58 -14.25
CA TYR A 69 -0.18 -8.20 -15.57
C TYR A 69 -1.51 -8.09 -16.33
N VAL A 70 -2.63 -8.09 -15.61
CA VAL A 70 -3.97 -7.98 -16.22
C VAL A 70 -4.27 -6.54 -16.65
N LEU A 71 -3.90 -5.56 -15.82
CA LEU A 71 -4.12 -4.13 -16.08
C LEU A 71 -2.83 -3.34 -15.81
N PRO A 72 -1.87 -3.32 -16.75
CA PRO A 72 -0.63 -2.59 -16.59
C PRO A 72 -0.87 -1.08 -16.72
N THR A 73 -1.11 -0.41 -15.60
CA THR A 73 -1.33 1.04 -15.54
C THR A 73 -0.17 1.76 -14.86
N LEU A 74 -0.12 3.07 -15.06
CA LEU A 74 0.78 3.99 -14.35
C LEU A 74 -0.07 4.94 -13.48
N GLY A 75 0.51 5.42 -12.39
CA GLY A 75 -0.15 6.39 -11.53
C GLY A 75 -0.31 7.77 -12.17
N PRO A 76 -1.18 8.63 -11.58
CA PRO A 76 -1.43 9.99 -12.06
C PRO A 76 -0.17 10.86 -12.19
N ASN A 77 0.83 10.69 -11.33
CA ASN A 77 2.08 11.45 -11.39
C ASN A 77 2.87 11.23 -12.70
N PHE A 78 2.72 10.07 -13.32
CA PHE A 78 3.34 9.79 -14.62
C PHE A 78 2.49 10.32 -15.80
N ALA A 79 1.17 10.38 -15.63
CA ALA A 79 0.25 10.87 -16.66
C ALA A 79 0.15 12.39 -16.66
N PHE A 80 0.20 13.03 -15.48
CA PHE A 80 -0.02 14.46 -15.26
C PHE A 80 1.06 15.06 -14.34
N PRO A 81 2.35 14.99 -14.70
CA PRO A 81 3.45 15.39 -13.83
C PRO A 81 3.37 16.89 -13.40
N PHE A 82 2.74 17.74 -14.21
CA PHE A 82 2.57 19.15 -13.90
C PHE A 82 1.70 19.43 -12.66
N ILE A 83 0.84 18.49 -12.25
CA ILE A 83 0.03 18.61 -11.02
C ILE A 83 0.90 18.48 -9.77
N TYR A 84 2.01 17.77 -9.87
CA TYR A 84 2.90 17.43 -8.76
C TYR A 84 4.20 18.23 -8.76
N ALA A 85 4.41 19.10 -9.75
CA ALA A 85 5.65 19.85 -9.94
C ALA A 85 5.96 20.84 -8.80
N ASP A 86 4.93 21.38 -8.16
CA ASP A 86 5.05 22.36 -7.07
C ASP A 86 5.13 21.70 -5.67
N LEU A 87 5.12 20.36 -5.58
CA LEU A 87 5.28 19.69 -4.30
C LEU A 87 6.72 19.79 -3.79
N ASP A 88 6.85 19.93 -2.47
CA ASP A 88 8.16 19.92 -1.82
C ASP A 88 8.89 18.60 -2.09
N SER A 89 10.21 18.72 -2.29
CA SER A 89 11.07 17.57 -2.50
C SER A 89 11.12 16.69 -1.25
N THR A 90 10.72 15.44 -1.39
CA THR A 90 10.68 14.47 -0.31
C THR A 90 11.36 13.16 -0.73
N GLY A 91 11.50 12.21 0.18
CA GLY A 91 11.96 10.85 -0.16
C GLY A 91 11.06 10.15 -1.19
N VAL A 92 9.78 10.51 -1.25
CA VAL A 92 8.85 9.99 -2.27
C VAL A 92 9.17 10.56 -3.64
N SER A 93 9.46 11.86 -3.75
CA SER A 93 9.86 12.48 -5.03
C SER A 93 11.13 11.83 -5.59
N SER A 94 12.13 11.62 -4.73
CA SER A 94 13.37 10.92 -5.14
C SER A 94 13.11 9.47 -5.59
N LEU A 95 12.17 8.78 -4.95
CA LEU A 95 11.75 7.44 -5.36
C LEU A 95 11.04 7.48 -6.72
N GLN A 96 10.14 8.45 -6.93
CA GLN A 96 9.44 8.63 -8.21
C GLN A 96 10.42 8.86 -9.36
N ASP A 97 11.39 9.74 -9.18
CA ASP A 97 12.44 10.03 -10.16
C ASP A 97 13.27 8.77 -10.48
N SER A 98 13.69 8.04 -9.46
CA SER A 98 14.45 6.79 -9.63
C SER A 98 13.68 5.76 -10.43
N LEU A 99 12.40 5.57 -10.12
CA LEU A 99 11.55 4.61 -10.82
C LEU A 99 11.20 5.04 -12.24
N TYR A 100 11.03 6.35 -12.48
CA TYR A 100 10.82 6.91 -13.81
C TYR A 100 12.01 6.62 -14.72
N TRP A 101 13.22 6.94 -14.26
CA TRP A 101 14.45 6.71 -15.04
C TRP A 101 14.74 5.21 -15.20
N GLY A 102 14.54 4.41 -14.16
CA GLY A 102 14.69 2.95 -14.28
C GLY A 102 13.75 2.34 -15.32
N ARG A 103 12.48 2.80 -15.34
CA ARG A 103 11.54 2.39 -16.38
C ARG A 103 12.00 2.82 -17.79
N TYR A 104 12.48 4.06 -17.92
CA TYR A 104 12.98 4.58 -19.18
C TYR A 104 14.15 3.73 -19.70
N ASP A 105 15.11 3.39 -18.85
CA ASP A 105 16.27 2.57 -19.21
C ASP A 105 15.87 1.17 -19.65
N VAL A 106 14.96 0.52 -18.93
CA VAL A 106 14.42 -0.82 -19.31
C VAL A 106 13.74 -0.77 -20.66
N LEU A 107 12.92 0.25 -20.93
CA LEU A 107 12.24 0.39 -22.23
C LEU A 107 13.19 0.68 -23.39
N LYS A 108 14.27 1.46 -23.12
CA LYS A 108 15.25 1.82 -24.14
C LYS A 108 16.22 0.69 -24.47
N SER A 109 16.63 -0.07 -23.46
CA SER A 109 17.67 -1.10 -23.59
C SER A 109 17.39 -2.31 -22.69
N PRO A 110 16.33 -3.10 -22.96
CA PRO A 110 15.84 -4.12 -22.04
C PRO A 110 16.83 -5.25 -21.74
N LEU A 111 17.81 -5.46 -22.60
CA LEU A 111 18.83 -6.51 -22.45
C LEU A 111 20.17 -6.01 -21.89
N ASN A 112 20.35 -4.69 -21.81
CA ASN A 112 21.63 -4.06 -21.43
C ASN A 112 21.49 -3.05 -20.29
N THR A 113 20.49 -3.23 -19.42
CA THR A 113 20.27 -2.37 -18.26
C THR A 113 20.28 -3.19 -16.97
N ASP A 114 20.87 -2.62 -15.92
CA ASP A 114 20.79 -3.16 -14.56
C ASP A 114 19.54 -2.64 -13.81
N SER A 115 18.76 -1.77 -14.47
CA SER A 115 17.54 -1.23 -13.89
C SER A 115 16.41 -2.25 -13.92
N ILE A 116 15.60 -2.27 -12.84
CA ILE A 116 14.41 -3.11 -12.75
C ILE A 116 13.18 -2.22 -12.94
N GLN A 117 12.31 -2.59 -13.87
CA GLN A 117 11.01 -1.94 -14.00
C GLN A 117 10.10 -2.37 -12.84
N SER A 118 9.83 -1.45 -11.91
CA SER A 118 9.02 -1.68 -10.72
C SER A 118 7.82 -0.73 -10.59
N VAL A 119 7.41 -0.10 -11.70
CA VAL A 119 6.26 0.82 -11.70
C VAL A 119 5.02 0.08 -12.18
N ALA A 120 4.06 -0.09 -11.28
CA ALA A 120 2.76 -0.66 -11.59
C ALA A 120 1.67 0.05 -10.76
N GLY A 121 0.59 0.47 -11.41
CA GLY A 121 -0.47 1.26 -10.78
C GLY A 121 -1.62 0.42 -10.23
N PHE A 122 -2.21 -0.43 -11.04
CA PHE A 122 -3.39 -1.21 -10.65
C PHE A 122 -3.02 -2.65 -10.20
N ALA A 123 -3.46 -3.12 -9.04
CA ALA A 123 -4.17 -2.46 -7.95
C ALA A 123 -3.15 -1.93 -6.91
N SER A 124 -3.56 -0.99 -6.06
CA SER A 124 -2.67 -0.43 -5.02
C SER A 124 -2.27 -1.47 -3.99
N LEU A 125 -1.02 -1.97 -4.07
CA LEU A 125 -0.47 -2.88 -3.05
C LEU A 125 -0.24 -2.19 -1.71
N HIS A 126 0.06 -0.89 -1.68
CA HIS A 126 0.17 -0.15 -0.42
C HIS A 126 -1.13 -0.23 0.37
N VAL A 127 -2.25 0.07 -0.27
CA VAL A 127 -3.58 -0.01 0.34
C VAL A 127 -3.94 -1.46 0.68
N GLY A 128 -3.70 -2.40 -0.23
CA GLY A 128 -4.01 -3.81 -0.03
C GLY A 128 -3.30 -4.44 1.16
N ILE A 129 -2.00 -4.26 1.25
CA ILE A 129 -1.14 -4.85 2.30
C ILE A 129 -1.41 -4.22 3.67
N ILE A 130 -1.54 -2.89 3.73
CA ILE A 130 -1.81 -2.21 5.01
C ILE A 130 -3.24 -2.49 5.49
N LEU A 131 -4.23 -2.58 4.60
CA LEU A 131 -5.57 -2.99 4.98
C LEU A 131 -5.60 -4.45 5.48
N THR A 132 -4.86 -5.36 4.84
CA THR A 132 -4.71 -6.74 5.32
C THR A 132 -4.19 -6.77 6.76
N LEU A 133 -3.15 -5.98 7.06
CA LEU A 133 -2.62 -5.84 8.41
C LEU A 133 -3.65 -5.24 9.38
N ALA A 134 -4.35 -4.18 8.98
CA ALA A 134 -5.37 -3.53 9.82
C ALA A 134 -6.53 -4.47 10.13
N LEU A 135 -7.03 -5.22 9.13
CA LEU A 135 -8.13 -6.18 9.29
C LEU A 135 -7.74 -7.33 10.23
N VAL A 136 -6.59 -7.98 10.02
CA VAL A 136 -6.17 -9.06 10.91
C VAL A 136 -5.91 -8.53 12.32
N THR A 137 -5.30 -7.37 12.47
CA THR A 137 -5.10 -6.71 13.77
C THR A 137 -6.43 -6.42 14.45
N GLN A 138 -7.46 -6.02 13.71
CA GLN A 138 -8.80 -5.75 14.25
C GLN A 138 -9.41 -6.97 14.94
N TYR A 139 -9.17 -8.17 14.43
CA TYR A 139 -9.74 -9.42 14.97
C TYR A 139 -8.85 -10.12 16.00
N THR A 140 -7.53 -9.89 15.97
CA THR A 140 -6.57 -10.66 16.75
C THR A 140 -5.99 -9.89 17.94
N VAL A 141 -5.93 -8.55 17.88
CA VAL A 141 -5.32 -7.72 18.91
C VAL A 141 -6.37 -7.12 19.86
N ARG A 142 -6.16 -7.30 21.16
CA ARG A 142 -7.09 -6.78 22.20
C ARG A 142 -6.98 -5.29 22.43
N HIS A 143 -5.77 -4.73 22.34
CA HIS A 143 -5.51 -3.33 22.63
C HIS A 143 -6.19 -2.39 21.64
N LEU A 144 -7.12 -1.57 22.14
CA LEU A 144 -7.87 -0.62 21.34
C LEU A 144 -6.96 0.36 20.58
N TRP A 145 -5.95 0.89 21.26
CA TRP A 145 -5.04 1.89 20.67
C TRP A 145 -4.22 1.33 19.50
N ILE A 146 -3.82 0.05 19.56
CA ILE A 146 -3.14 -0.60 18.44
C ILE A 146 -4.09 -0.72 17.24
N ARG A 147 -5.35 -1.13 17.46
CA ARG A 147 -6.35 -1.21 16.39
C ARG A 147 -6.64 0.15 15.77
N VAL A 148 -6.89 1.15 16.62
CA VAL A 148 -7.13 2.53 16.14
C VAL A 148 -5.91 3.06 15.40
N GLY A 149 -4.70 2.87 15.92
CA GLY A 149 -3.46 3.26 15.25
C GLY A 149 -3.30 2.62 13.87
N MET A 150 -3.65 1.33 13.73
CA MET A 150 -3.61 0.66 12.42
C MET A 150 -4.64 1.20 11.42
N TRP A 151 -5.85 1.54 11.88
CA TRP A 151 -6.85 2.18 11.02
C TRP A 151 -6.44 3.60 10.61
N VAL A 152 -5.86 4.37 11.53
CA VAL A 152 -5.29 5.70 11.22
C VAL A 152 -4.15 5.57 10.21
N PHE A 153 -3.24 4.61 10.43
CA PHE A 153 -2.15 4.36 9.50
C PHE A 153 -2.66 3.95 8.11
N PHE A 154 -3.68 3.10 8.04
CA PHE A 154 -4.34 2.75 6.78
C PHE A 154 -4.95 3.98 6.08
N ALA A 155 -5.70 4.82 6.81
CA ALA A 155 -6.27 6.03 6.25
C ALA A 155 -5.20 6.99 5.71
N LEU A 156 -4.11 7.20 6.46
CA LEU A 156 -2.97 8.01 6.03
C LEU A 156 -2.25 7.39 4.82
N THR A 157 -2.18 6.06 4.73
CA THR A 157 -1.62 5.38 3.54
C THR A 157 -2.46 5.67 2.30
N VAL A 158 -3.79 5.56 2.38
CA VAL A 158 -4.68 5.92 1.26
C VAL A 158 -4.49 7.39 0.86
N LEU A 159 -4.44 8.29 1.85
CA LEU A 159 -4.21 9.71 1.57
C LEU A 159 -2.85 9.94 0.89
N SER A 160 -1.81 9.24 1.32
CA SER A 160 -0.46 9.40 0.75
C SER A 160 -0.37 8.90 -0.69
N THR A 161 -1.04 7.79 -1.02
CA THR A 161 -1.06 7.27 -2.39
C THR A 161 -1.72 8.24 -3.37
N LEU A 162 -2.81 8.87 -2.95
CA LEU A 162 -3.52 9.89 -3.74
C LEU A 162 -2.79 11.24 -3.77
N TYR A 163 -2.21 11.67 -2.65
CA TYR A 163 -1.49 12.95 -2.54
C TYR A 163 -0.27 13.00 -3.47
N PHE A 164 0.51 11.93 -3.53
CA PHE A 164 1.68 11.82 -4.41
C PHE A 164 1.36 11.31 -5.82
N GLY A 165 0.11 11.00 -6.12
CA GLY A 165 -0.31 10.53 -7.43
C GLY A 165 0.27 9.17 -7.83
N TRP A 166 0.55 8.31 -6.86
CA TRP A 166 0.94 6.94 -7.15
C TRP A 166 -0.21 6.11 -7.73
N HIS A 167 -1.42 6.36 -7.25
CA HIS A 167 -2.61 5.58 -7.56
C HIS A 167 -3.82 6.47 -7.84
N TYR A 168 -4.70 5.97 -8.69
CA TYR A 168 -6.07 6.47 -8.80
C TYR A 168 -6.94 5.90 -7.68
N ILE A 169 -8.07 6.54 -7.40
CA ILE A 169 -9.06 6.00 -6.43
C ILE A 169 -9.48 4.57 -6.79
N ALA A 170 -9.59 4.26 -8.09
CA ALA A 170 -9.93 2.92 -8.56
C ALA A 170 -8.89 1.86 -8.16
N ASP A 171 -7.60 2.23 -8.17
CA ASP A 171 -6.51 1.34 -7.78
C ASP A 171 -6.57 1.04 -6.28
N ASP A 172 -6.89 2.06 -5.46
CA ASP A 172 -7.03 1.91 -4.01
C ASP A 172 -8.25 1.06 -3.65
N ILE A 173 -9.39 1.23 -4.36
CA ILE A 173 -10.57 0.37 -4.19
C ILE A 173 -10.25 -1.08 -4.57
N ALA A 174 -9.52 -1.29 -5.66
CA ALA A 174 -9.09 -2.61 -6.09
C ALA A 174 -8.14 -3.24 -5.06
N GLY A 175 -7.15 -2.49 -4.56
CA GLY A 175 -6.26 -2.93 -3.49
C GLY A 175 -7.00 -3.31 -2.20
N ALA A 176 -7.97 -2.49 -1.79
CA ALA A 176 -8.83 -2.78 -0.65
C ALA A 176 -9.66 -4.07 -0.86
N THR A 177 -10.18 -4.26 -2.07
CA THR A 177 -10.93 -5.47 -2.43
C THR A 177 -10.05 -6.71 -2.36
N ILE A 178 -8.83 -6.65 -2.89
CA ILE A 178 -7.82 -7.71 -2.78
C ILE A 178 -7.54 -8.04 -1.31
N ALA A 179 -7.37 -7.03 -0.44
CA ALA A 179 -7.14 -7.25 0.99
C ALA A 179 -8.28 -8.02 1.66
N VAL A 180 -9.53 -7.63 1.41
CA VAL A 180 -10.71 -8.31 1.98
C VAL A 180 -10.77 -9.76 1.53
N ILE A 181 -10.57 -10.02 0.23
CA ILE A 181 -10.53 -11.37 -0.34
C ILE A 181 -9.39 -12.18 0.29
N ALA A 182 -8.19 -11.62 0.37
CA ALA A 182 -7.02 -12.30 0.92
C ALA A 182 -7.19 -12.65 2.41
N VAL A 183 -7.73 -11.73 3.21
CA VAL A 183 -8.02 -11.96 4.63
C VAL A 183 -9.09 -13.04 4.79
N TRP A 184 -10.14 -13.02 3.97
CA TRP A 184 -11.21 -14.02 4.00
C TRP A 184 -10.70 -15.42 3.59
N LEU A 185 -9.99 -15.53 2.46
CA LEU A 185 -9.41 -16.80 2.02
C LEU A 185 -8.35 -17.30 3.01
N GLY A 186 -7.53 -16.43 3.55
CA GLY A 186 -6.56 -16.76 4.59
C GLY A 186 -7.23 -17.32 5.85
N ALA A 187 -8.36 -16.75 6.26
CA ALA A 187 -9.14 -17.26 7.39
C ALA A 187 -9.67 -18.67 7.10
N LEU A 188 -10.24 -18.90 5.92
CA LEU A 188 -10.72 -20.21 5.51
C LEU A 188 -9.59 -21.25 5.48
N ALA A 189 -8.45 -20.91 4.89
CA ALA A 189 -7.30 -21.81 4.76
C ALA A 189 -6.68 -22.19 6.11
N THR A 190 -6.76 -21.31 7.12
CA THR A 190 -6.16 -21.51 8.44
C THR A 190 -7.18 -21.83 9.54
N GLY A 191 -8.46 -22.01 9.18
CA GLY A 191 -9.53 -22.35 10.11
C GLY A 191 -9.88 -21.23 11.08
N GLN A 192 -9.55 -19.96 10.74
CA GLN A 192 -9.87 -18.81 11.57
C GLN A 192 -11.30 -18.32 11.32
N ARG A 193 -11.90 -17.72 12.34
CA ARG A 193 -13.23 -17.12 12.26
C ARG A 193 -13.14 -15.62 12.50
N PHE A 194 -14.04 -14.86 11.86
CA PHE A 194 -14.17 -13.40 12.07
C PHE A 194 -14.92 -13.07 13.36
N ASP A 195 -14.87 -13.95 14.34
CA ASP A 195 -15.42 -13.70 15.65
C ASP A 195 -14.38 -13.00 16.54
N ARG A 196 -14.86 -12.17 17.43
CA ARG A 196 -14.00 -11.43 18.36
C ARG A 196 -13.52 -12.27 19.53
N HIS A 197 -13.48 -13.61 19.41
CA HIS A 197 -13.17 -14.53 20.51
C HIS A 197 -11.67 -14.65 20.80
N GLY A 198 -10.81 -14.13 19.95
CA GLY A 198 -9.38 -13.99 20.24
C GLY A 198 -9.03 -12.86 21.21
N ARG A 199 -10.01 -12.18 21.74
CA ARG A 199 -9.86 -11.04 22.64
C ARG A 199 -9.90 -11.42 24.09
#